data_9658e10398d1cabded9cf4412ad096b2
#
_entry.id   9658e10398d1cabded9cf4412ad096b2
#
_cell.length_a   1.000
_cell.length_b   1.000
_cell.length_c   1.000
_cell.angle_alpha   90.00
_cell.angle_beta   90.00
_cell.angle_gamma   90.00
#
_symmetry.space_group_name_H-M   'P 1'
#
loop_
_entity.id
_entity.type
_entity.pdbx_description
1 polymer ?
#
loop_
_entity_poly.entity_id
_entity_poly.type
_entity_poly.pdbx_seq_one_letter_code
_entity_poly.pdbx_strand_id
1 'polypeptide(L)'
;ITIKLYKKNILKKYNVKLIGANINAIEKAENREKFKLSMMEYNIPTAKGGFVNSYEKASDLIDDIGFPVIIRPSFTLGGTGGSVAYNIEDFKKLIENGLRASPIHEVLIEESLLGWKEFEMEVVRDSKNNSIIICSIENIDPMGIHTGDSITVAPAQTLSDKEYQKMRNWSIQCLREIGVDTGGSNVQFAVNPESGRTIIIEMNPRVSRSSALASKATGFPIAKIAAKLAVGFTLDEIPNDITQETMASFEPSIDYVVTKIPRFDFEKFPSSDGILGVQMQSVGEVMAIGRTFRESIQKAFRSLEVGLNGFEPKK
;
A
#
# COMPACT_ATOMS: atom_id res chain seq x y z
N ILE A 1 -13.44 13.18 -6.83
CA ILE A 1 -14.80 13.58 -7.23
C ILE A 1 -15.72 13.58 -6.01
N THR A 2 -15.83 12.50 -5.24
CA THR A 2 -16.73 12.29 -4.10
C THR A 2 -16.68 13.41 -3.06
N ILE A 3 -15.47 13.77 -2.58
CA ILE A 3 -15.28 14.85 -1.61
C ILE A 3 -15.76 16.20 -2.17
N LYS A 4 -15.51 16.49 -3.45
CA LYS A 4 -15.99 17.72 -4.09
C LYS A 4 -17.53 17.77 -4.19
N LEU A 5 -18.18 16.66 -4.48
CA LEU A 5 -19.65 16.57 -4.49
C LEU A 5 -20.25 16.76 -3.10
N TYR A 6 -19.63 16.13 -2.10
CA TYR A 6 -20.02 16.28 -0.70
C TYR A 6 -19.90 17.73 -0.21
N LYS A 7 -18.71 18.36 -0.39
CA LYS A 7 -18.46 19.75 0.02
C LYS A 7 -19.41 20.76 -0.66
N LYS A 8 -19.87 20.45 -1.86
CA LYS A 8 -20.87 21.26 -2.58
C LYS A 8 -22.32 20.90 -2.23
N ASN A 9 -22.56 20.04 -1.24
CA ASN A 9 -23.87 19.54 -0.83
C ASN A 9 -24.70 18.89 -1.96
N ILE A 10 -24.06 18.44 -3.03
CA ILE A 10 -24.74 17.85 -4.20
C ILE A 10 -25.41 16.52 -3.79
N LEU A 11 -24.71 15.67 -3.04
CA LEU A 11 -25.26 14.39 -2.59
C LEU A 11 -26.56 14.58 -1.78
N LYS A 12 -26.52 15.53 -0.82
CA LYS A 12 -27.69 15.87 0.00
C LYS A 12 -28.83 16.46 -0.83
N LYS A 13 -28.51 17.39 -1.75
CA LYS A 13 -29.49 18.05 -2.62
C LYS A 13 -30.29 17.05 -3.46
N TYR A 14 -29.64 15.99 -3.95
CA TYR A 14 -30.29 14.99 -4.80
C TYR A 14 -30.66 13.71 -4.05
N ASN A 15 -30.56 13.70 -2.72
CA ASN A 15 -30.83 12.54 -1.86
C ASN A 15 -30.06 11.27 -2.31
N VAL A 16 -28.77 11.44 -2.68
CA VAL A 16 -27.89 10.35 -3.11
C VAL A 16 -27.09 9.85 -1.93
N LYS A 17 -27.23 8.55 -1.64
CA LYS A 17 -26.42 7.87 -0.63
C LYS A 17 -25.07 7.45 -1.23
N LEU A 18 -23.98 7.78 -0.54
CA LEU A 18 -22.67 7.28 -0.88
C LEU A 18 -22.56 5.82 -0.41
N ILE A 19 -22.25 4.92 -1.34
CA ILE A 19 -21.93 3.51 -1.07
C ILE A 19 -20.40 3.31 -1.13
N GLY A 20 -19.85 2.36 -0.36
CA GLY A 20 -18.42 2.18 -0.18
C GLY A 20 -17.87 3.03 0.96
N ALA A 21 -16.58 3.40 0.91
CA ALA A 21 -15.95 4.19 1.98
C ALA A 21 -16.65 5.55 2.16
N ASN A 22 -16.97 5.89 3.40
CA ASN A 22 -17.58 7.18 3.73
C ASN A 22 -16.55 8.32 3.66
N ILE A 23 -17.03 9.57 3.66
CA ILE A 23 -16.19 10.77 3.50
C ILE A 23 -15.11 10.86 4.57
N ASN A 24 -15.45 10.55 5.82
CA ASN A 24 -14.50 10.62 6.93
C ASN A 24 -13.40 9.57 6.77
N ALA A 25 -13.75 8.35 6.34
CA ALA A 25 -12.80 7.29 6.06
C ALA A 25 -11.85 7.69 4.91
N ILE A 26 -12.38 8.27 3.84
CA ILE A 26 -11.56 8.76 2.72
C ILE A 26 -10.61 9.86 3.19
N GLU A 27 -11.10 10.84 3.95
CA GLU A 27 -10.26 11.95 4.43
C GLU A 27 -9.18 11.48 5.43
N LYS A 28 -9.52 10.55 6.33
CA LYS A 28 -8.54 9.99 7.27
C LYS A 28 -7.47 9.15 6.57
N ALA A 29 -7.86 8.32 5.59
CA ALA A 29 -6.93 7.45 4.89
C ALA A 29 -6.02 8.21 3.90
N GLU A 30 -6.57 9.20 3.19
CA GLU A 30 -5.84 9.92 2.14
C GLU A 30 -5.01 11.10 2.67
N ASN A 31 -5.35 11.62 3.85
CA ASN A 31 -4.58 12.67 4.49
C ASN A 31 -3.53 12.05 5.42
N ARG A 32 -2.26 12.19 5.07
CA ARG A 32 -1.14 11.57 5.80
C ARG A 32 -1.06 11.96 7.27
N GLU A 33 -1.33 13.22 7.58
CA GLU A 33 -1.33 13.70 8.97
C GLU A 33 -2.44 13.05 9.78
N LYS A 34 -3.68 13.07 9.25
CA LYS A 34 -4.83 12.42 9.91
C LYS A 34 -4.61 10.93 10.07
N PHE A 35 -4.06 10.26 9.05
CA PHE A 35 -3.72 8.85 9.12
C PHE A 35 -2.71 8.59 10.23
N LYS A 36 -1.60 9.34 10.24
CA LYS A 36 -0.54 9.20 11.26
C LYS A 36 -1.09 9.42 12.67
N LEU A 37 -1.85 10.49 12.91
CA LEU A 37 -2.47 10.76 14.19
C LEU A 37 -3.41 9.62 14.62
N SER A 38 -4.26 9.13 13.70
CA SER A 38 -5.13 7.99 14.00
C SER A 38 -4.34 6.73 14.37
N MET A 39 -3.24 6.43 13.70
CA MET A 39 -2.42 5.26 14.04
C MET A 39 -1.72 5.42 15.40
N MET A 40 -1.25 6.63 15.72
CA MET A 40 -0.61 6.92 17.00
C MET A 40 -1.57 6.75 18.19
N GLU A 41 -2.84 7.14 18.07
CA GLU A 41 -3.87 6.96 19.12
C GLU A 41 -4.04 5.49 19.51
N TYR A 42 -3.78 4.56 18.60
CA TYR A 42 -3.90 3.12 18.80
C TYR A 42 -2.56 2.40 18.94
N ASN A 43 -1.49 3.14 19.18
CA ASN A 43 -0.13 2.61 19.33
C ASN A 43 0.34 1.75 18.14
N ILE A 44 -0.13 2.06 16.93
CA ILE A 44 0.36 1.47 15.69
C ILE A 44 1.50 2.35 15.19
N PRO A 45 2.76 1.83 15.15
CA PRO A 45 3.90 2.62 14.76
C PRO A 45 3.83 3.06 13.28
N THR A 46 4.16 4.33 13.03
CA THR A 46 4.36 4.92 11.72
C THR A 46 5.81 5.36 11.53
N ALA A 47 6.17 5.85 10.36
CA ALA A 47 7.46 6.48 10.15
C ALA A 47 7.65 7.66 11.10
N LYS A 48 8.84 7.80 11.69
CA LYS A 48 9.20 8.99 12.49
C LYS A 48 9.18 10.20 11.58
N GLY A 49 8.65 11.31 12.07
CA GLY A 49 8.61 12.53 11.27
C GLY A 49 7.47 13.45 11.63
N GLY A 50 7.38 14.57 10.92
CA GLY A 50 6.38 15.59 11.17
C GLY A 50 6.31 16.63 10.06
N PHE A 51 5.27 17.48 10.14
CA PHE A 51 5.08 18.61 9.26
C PHE A 51 5.77 19.83 9.84
N VAL A 52 6.50 20.53 8.98
CA VAL A 52 7.22 21.75 9.36
C VAL A 52 7.00 22.85 8.31
N ASN A 53 7.04 24.10 8.76
CA ASN A 53 6.85 25.29 7.93
C ASN A 53 8.03 26.28 8.02
N SER A 54 9.12 25.86 8.66
CA SER A 54 10.38 26.63 8.70
C SER A 54 11.58 25.69 8.82
N TYR A 55 12.75 26.21 8.50
CA TYR A 55 14.01 25.48 8.63
C TYR A 55 14.34 25.18 10.10
N GLU A 56 14.07 26.11 11.02
CA GLU A 56 14.33 25.93 12.45
C GLU A 56 13.58 24.72 12.99
N LYS A 57 12.27 24.62 12.72
CA LYS A 57 11.48 23.43 13.11
C LYS A 57 11.94 22.15 12.43
N ALA A 58 12.41 22.27 11.19
CA ALA A 58 12.98 21.12 10.48
C ALA A 58 14.28 20.64 11.14
N SER A 59 15.13 21.57 11.61
CA SER A 59 16.38 21.26 12.32
C SER A 59 16.13 20.56 13.66
N ASP A 60 15.15 21.04 14.43
CA ASP A 60 14.77 20.38 15.69
C ASP A 60 14.29 18.93 15.45
N LEU A 61 13.52 18.74 14.39
CA LEU A 61 12.98 17.42 14.07
C LEU A 61 14.05 16.45 13.57
N ILE A 62 15.08 16.91 12.85
CA ILE A 62 16.14 16.05 12.32
C ILE A 62 17.02 15.46 13.42
N ASP A 63 17.19 16.17 14.54
CA ASP A 63 17.95 15.68 15.67
C ASP A 63 17.32 14.41 16.29
N ASP A 64 16.00 14.29 16.22
CA ASP A 64 15.26 13.10 16.70
C ASP A 64 15.21 11.97 15.66
N ILE A 65 15.22 12.30 14.37
CA ILE A 65 15.04 11.31 13.29
C ILE A 65 16.39 10.74 12.83
N GLY A 66 17.38 11.59 12.63
CA GLY A 66 18.66 11.24 11.98
C GLY A 66 18.54 11.18 10.46
N PHE A 67 19.66 10.89 9.78
CA PHE A 67 19.73 10.71 8.32
C PHE A 67 19.77 9.25 7.93
N PRO A 68 19.30 8.89 6.69
CA PRO A 68 18.66 9.74 5.68
C PRO A 68 17.21 10.04 5.99
N VAL A 69 16.71 11.19 5.48
CA VAL A 69 15.30 11.59 5.59
C VAL A 69 14.68 11.91 4.24
N ILE A 70 13.38 11.67 4.15
CA ILE A 70 12.57 12.02 3.00
C ILE A 70 11.87 13.35 3.29
N ILE A 71 11.93 14.26 2.33
CA ILE A 71 11.30 15.58 2.38
C ILE A 71 10.23 15.61 1.30
N ARG A 72 8.99 15.90 1.67
CA ARG A 72 7.83 15.93 0.75
C ARG A 72 7.06 17.22 0.94
N PRO A 73 7.06 18.13 -0.05
CA PRO A 73 6.22 19.32 0.00
C PRO A 73 4.74 18.94 0.04
N SER A 74 3.98 19.64 0.90
CA SER A 74 2.54 19.45 1.00
C SER A 74 1.81 20.02 -0.22
N PHE A 75 0.75 19.32 -0.66
CA PHE A 75 -0.14 19.71 -1.76
C PHE A 75 0.53 19.88 -3.14
N THR A 76 1.64 19.20 -3.39
CA THR A 76 2.23 19.08 -4.73
C THR A 76 1.66 17.90 -5.50
N LEU A 77 1.61 17.99 -6.84
CA LEU A 77 1.13 16.92 -7.71
C LEU A 77 2.28 16.02 -8.18
N GLY A 78 2.01 14.72 -8.21
CA GLY A 78 2.92 13.75 -8.84
C GLY A 78 4.29 13.61 -8.15
N GLY A 79 4.38 13.89 -6.85
CA GLY A 79 5.65 13.80 -6.12
C GLY A 79 6.63 14.95 -6.40
N THR A 80 6.17 16.03 -7.05
CA THR A 80 7.01 17.19 -7.39
C THR A 80 7.65 17.78 -6.13
N GLY A 81 8.97 17.94 -6.15
CA GLY A 81 9.77 18.51 -5.06
C GLY A 81 10.08 17.51 -3.93
N GLY A 82 9.64 16.27 -4.04
CA GLY A 82 10.07 15.19 -3.13
C GLY A 82 11.56 14.92 -3.29
N SER A 83 12.27 14.75 -2.17
CA SER A 83 13.73 14.57 -2.16
C SER A 83 14.17 13.76 -0.96
N VAL A 84 15.38 13.22 -1.03
CA VAL A 84 16.04 12.51 0.08
C VAL A 84 17.29 13.28 0.47
N ALA A 85 17.40 13.62 1.74
CA ALA A 85 18.61 14.22 2.30
C ALA A 85 19.42 13.16 3.04
N TYR A 86 20.71 13.09 2.74
CA TYR A 86 21.64 12.14 3.35
C TYR A 86 22.56 12.77 4.40
N ASN A 87 22.63 14.09 4.42
CA ASN A 87 23.45 14.88 5.34
C ASN A 87 22.82 16.26 5.58
N ILE A 88 23.37 17.02 6.51
CA ILE A 88 22.83 18.32 6.94
C ILE A 88 22.94 19.40 5.86
N GLU A 89 23.97 19.37 5.01
CA GLU A 89 24.15 20.36 3.93
C GLU A 89 23.08 20.20 2.85
N ASP A 90 22.83 18.96 2.40
CA ASP A 90 21.75 18.64 1.48
C ASP A 90 20.40 18.98 2.09
N PHE A 91 20.21 18.63 3.37
CA PHE A 91 18.96 18.85 4.09
C PHE A 91 18.54 20.33 4.07
N LYS A 92 19.44 21.25 4.39
CA LYS A 92 19.15 22.68 4.40
C LYS A 92 18.61 23.17 3.06
N LYS A 93 19.33 22.83 1.98
CA LYS A 93 18.97 23.21 0.61
C LYS A 93 17.62 22.62 0.19
N LEU A 94 17.38 21.34 0.54
CA LEU A 94 16.19 20.61 0.14
C LEU A 94 14.94 21.07 0.91
N ILE A 95 15.07 21.42 2.19
CA ILE A 95 13.99 22.02 2.99
C ILE A 95 13.56 23.36 2.40
N GLU A 96 14.51 24.26 2.11
CA GLU A 96 14.19 25.56 1.51
C GLU A 96 13.48 25.43 0.16
N ASN A 97 13.92 24.46 -0.67
CA ASN A 97 13.28 24.15 -1.95
C ASN A 97 11.88 23.57 -1.74
N GLY A 98 11.73 22.64 -0.80
CA GLY A 98 10.45 22.03 -0.48
C GLY A 98 9.41 23.03 0.03
N LEU A 99 9.80 23.91 0.95
CA LEU A 99 8.94 24.98 1.47
C LEU A 99 8.48 25.93 0.36
N ARG A 100 9.37 26.28 -0.56
CA ARG A 100 9.02 27.13 -1.73
C ARG A 100 8.10 26.40 -2.72
N ALA A 101 8.25 25.09 -2.89
CA ALA A 101 7.43 24.31 -3.81
C ALA A 101 6.01 24.07 -3.27
N SER A 102 5.82 24.08 -1.94
CA SER A 102 4.52 23.89 -1.32
C SER A 102 3.67 25.17 -1.40
N PRO A 103 2.43 25.08 -1.92
CA PRO A 103 1.51 26.24 -1.96
C PRO A 103 1.17 26.83 -0.58
N ILE A 104 1.36 26.08 0.50
CA ILE A 104 1.07 26.47 1.88
C ILE A 104 2.34 26.59 2.72
N HIS A 105 3.54 26.57 2.08
CA HIS A 105 4.83 26.64 2.76
C HIS A 105 5.01 25.60 3.87
N GLU A 106 4.65 24.34 3.56
CA GLU A 106 4.74 23.22 4.49
C GLU A 106 5.39 22.02 3.82
N VAL A 107 6.26 21.33 4.55
CA VAL A 107 6.86 20.06 4.14
C VAL A 107 6.67 19.01 5.21
N LEU A 108 6.46 17.77 4.77
CA LEU A 108 6.55 16.59 5.61
C LEU A 108 8.01 16.08 5.56
N ILE A 109 8.60 15.88 6.73
CA ILE A 109 9.89 15.24 6.89
C ILE A 109 9.67 13.89 7.57
N GLU A 110 10.19 12.83 7.00
CA GLU A 110 10.09 11.47 7.55
C GLU A 110 11.41 10.75 7.47
N GLU A 111 11.66 9.83 8.42
CA GLU A 111 12.78 8.88 8.31
C GLU A 111 12.71 8.15 6.98
N SER A 112 13.84 7.89 6.38
CA SER A 112 13.91 7.13 5.13
C SER A 112 13.71 5.65 5.41
N LEU A 113 12.79 5.04 4.66
CA LEU A 113 12.54 3.60 4.68
C LEU A 113 13.21 2.89 3.51
N LEU A 114 14.11 3.57 2.78
CA LEU A 114 14.82 2.96 1.66
C LEU A 114 15.55 1.68 2.12
N GLY A 115 15.38 0.61 1.37
CA GLY A 115 15.98 -0.68 1.69
C GLY A 115 15.23 -1.53 2.72
N TRP A 116 14.14 -1.01 3.32
CA TRP A 116 13.28 -1.83 4.18
C TRP A 116 12.48 -2.83 3.35
N LYS A 117 12.10 -3.95 3.96
CA LYS A 117 11.16 -4.91 3.37
C LYS A 117 9.77 -4.31 3.35
N GLU A 118 9.01 -4.61 2.30
CA GLU A 118 7.63 -4.15 2.15
C GLU A 118 6.66 -5.33 2.11
N PHE A 119 5.59 -5.21 2.90
CA PHE A 119 4.50 -6.18 2.97
C PHE A 119 3.15 -5.50 2.84
N GLU A 120 2.19 -6.24 2.32
CA GLU A 120 0.82 -5.76 2.17
C GLU A 120 -0.15 -6.79 2.75
N MET A 121 -1.22 -6.31 3.39
CA MET A 121 -2.36 -7.11 3.80
C MET A 121 -3.60 -6.67 3.03
N GLU A 122 -4.20 -7.58 2.29
CA GLU A 122 -5.51 -7.37 1.69
C GLU A 122 -6.58 -7.79 2.68
N VAL A 123 -7.40 -6.83 3.09
CA VAL A 123 -8.37 -6.97 4.18
C VAL A 123 -9.76 -6.64 3.67
N VAL A 124 -10.76 -7.40 4.09
CA VAL A 124 -12.16 -7.07 3.88
C VAL A 124 -12.84 -6.93 5.23
N ARG A 125 -13.63 -5.86 5.40
CA ARG A 125 -14.41 -5.61 6.61
C ARG A 125 -15.83 -5.18 6.24
N ASP A 126 -16.81 -5.65 7.02
CA ASP A 126 -18.22 -5.32 6.87
C ASP A 126 -18.76 -4.39 7.97
N SER A 127 -20.03 -4.00 7.83
CA SER A 127 -20.73 -3.10 8.76
C SER A 127 -20.99 -3.70 10.16
N LYS A 128 -20.94 -5.04 10.29
CA LYS A 128 -21.05 -5.74 11.58
C LYS A 128 -19.69 -5.99 12.24
N ASN A 129 -18.62 -5.39 11.66
CA ASN A 129 -17.25 -5.53 12.17
C ASN A 129 -16.64 -6.94 11.98
N ASN A 130 -17.20 -7.77 11.11
CA ASN A 130 -16.50 -8.96 10.66
C ASN A 130 -15.33 -8.51 9.79
N SER A 131 -14.15 -9.07 10.03
CA SER A 131 -12.91 -8.70 9.31
C SER A 131 -12.13 -9.95 8.98
N ILE A 132 -11.68 -10.05 7.74
CA ILE A 132 -10.87 -11.17 7.25
C ILE A 132 -9.66 -10.66 6.48
N ILE A 133 -8.54 -11.39 6.58
CA ILE A 133 -7.37 -11.21 5.74
C ILE A 133 -7.52 -12.13 4.52
N ILE A 134 -7.58 -11.54 3.35
CA ILE A 134 -7.69 -12.31 2.11
C ILE A 134 -6.35 -12.91 1.74
N CYS A 135 -5.29 -12.10 1.84
CA CYS A 135 -3.94 -12.49 1.48
C CYS A 135 -2.91 -11.59 2.11
N SER A 136 -1.76 -12.16 2.48
CA SER A 136 -0.52 -11.40 2.70
C SER A 136 0.30 -11.39 1.42
N ILE A 137 0.91 -10.27 1.11
CA ILE A 137 1.75 -10.07 -0.07
C ILE A 137 3.11 -9.54 0.40
N GLU A 138 4.17 -10.06 -0.18
CA GLU A 138 5.53 -9.58 0.01
C GLU A 138 6.07 -8.99 -1.28
N ASN A 139 6.60 -7.78 -1.21
CA ASN A 139 7.35 -7.18 -2.30
C ASN A 139 8.81 -7.64 -2.19
N ILE A 140 9.33 -8.27 -3.24
CA ILE A 140 10.71 -8.78 -3.28
C ILE A 140 11.70 -7.63 -3.40
N ASP A 141 11.33 -6.60 -4.16
CA ASP A 141 12.11 -5.37 -4.26
C ASP A 141 11.96 -4.56 -2.96
N PRO A 142 13.05 -3.95 -2.47
CA PRO A 142 13.00 -3.18 -1.25
C PRO A 142 12.22 -1.86 -1.42
N MET A 143 11.83 -1.26 -0.31
CA MET A 143 11.26 0.08 -0.27
C MET A 143 12.10 1.08 -1.07
N GLY A 144 11.44 1.91 -1.86
CA GLY A 144 12.03 2.84 -2.81
C GLY A 144 11.63 2.53 -4.26
N ILE A 145 11.18 1.30 -4.54
CA ILE A 145 10.58 0.89 -5.81
C ILE A 145 9.06 0.87 -5.63
N HIS A 146 8.33 1.42 -6.61
CA HIS A 146 6.87 1.42 -6.57
C HIS A 146 6.32 -0.01 -6.56
N THR A 147 5.34 -0.30 -5.70
CA THR A 147 4.76 -1.66 -5.52
C THR A 147 4.24 -2.26 -6.83
N GLY A 148 3.74 -1.43 -7.75
CA GLY A 148 3.34 -1.85 -9.10
C GLY A 148 4.48 -2.39 -9.95
N ASP A 149 5.70 -1.91 -9.70
CA ASP A 149 6.93 -2.27 -10.43
C ASP A 149 7.75 -3.35 -9.71
N SER A 150 7.35 -3.71 -8.49
CA SER A 150 8.00 -4.76 -7.71
C SER A 150 7.56 -6.16 -8.15
N ILE A 151 8.47 -7.12 -8.09
CA ILE A 151 8.14 -8.54 -8.08
C ILE A 151 7.45 -8.82 -6.74
N THR A 152 6.25 -9.41 -6.77
CA THR A 152 5.49 -9.71 -5.56
C THR A 152 5.16 -11.19 -5.44
N VAL A 153 5.08 -11.67 -4.22
CA VAL A 153 4.75 -13.05 -3.90
C VAL A 153 3.61 -13.12 -2.89
N ALA A 154 2.70 -14.02 -3.10
CA ALA A 154 1.56 -14.31 -2.22
C ALA A 154 1.46 -15.83 -1.97
N PRO A 155 1.31 -16.26 -0.70
CA PRO A 155 1.41 -15.48 0.52
C PRO A 155 2.84 -14.99 0.77
N ALA A 156 3.03 -14.03 1.69
CA ALA A 156 4.35 -13.57 2.12
C ALA A 156 5.21 -14.75 2.59
N GLN A 157 6.47 -14.79 2.13
CA GLN A 157 7.35 -15.94 2.32
C GLN A 157 8.32 -15.79 3.51
N THR A 158 8.63 -14.55 3.89
CA THR A 158 9.68 -14.27 4.89
C THR A 158 9.16 -13.73 6.22
N LEU A 159 7.83 -13.66 6.41
CA LEU A 159 7.23 -13.31 7.69
C LEU A 159 7.25 -14.52 8.64
N SER A 160 7.68 -14.30 9.86
CA SER A 160 7.37 -15.22 10.97
C SER A 160 5.87 -15.13 11.32
N ASP A 161 5.33 -16.18 11.95
CA ASP A 161 3.93 -16.15 12.41
C ASP A 161 3.67 -14.94 13.34
N LYS A 162 4.60 -14.62 14.23
CA LYS A 162 4.49 -13.47 15.12
C LYS A 162 4.37 -12.13 14.37
N GLU A 163 5.14 -11.95 13.32
CA GLU A 163 5.08 -10.74 12.48
C GLU A 163 3.78 -10.71 11.69
N TYR A 164 3.37 -11.84 11.11
CA TYR A 164 2.10 -11.96 10.41
C TYR A 164 0.91 -11.61 11.30
N GLN A 165 0.81 -12.20 12.51
CA GLN A 165 -0.27 -11.93 13.45
C GLN A 165 -0.28 -10.47 13.92
N LYS A 166 0.89 -9.85 14.08
CA LYS A 166 1.02 -8.44 14.40
C LYS A 166 0.46 -7.56 13.28
N MET A 167 0.87 -7.79 12.03
CA MET A 167 0.37 -7.05 10.88
C MET A 167 -1.13 -7.28 10.66
N ARG A 168 -1.60 -8.51 10.84
CA ARG A 168 -3.02 -8.87 10.81
C ARG A 168 -3.83 -8.03 11.81
N ASN A 169 -3.42 -8.02 13.07
CA ASN A 169 -4.11 -7.28 14.11
C ASN A 169 -4.11 -5.77 13.85
N TRP A 170 -2.98 -5.21 13.43
CA TRP A 170 -2.86 -3.81 13.07
C TRP A 170 -3.69 -3.45 11.84
N SER A 171 -3.78 -4.32 10.86
CA SER A 171 -4.63 -4.10 9.68
C SER A 171 -6.10 -4.01 10.06
N ILE A 172 -6.59 -4.95 10.86
CA ILE A 172 -7.98 -4.95 11.34
C ILE A 172 -8.25 -3.70 12.17
N GLN A 173 -7.34 -3.34 13.08
CA GLN A 173 -7.46 -2.14 13.90
C GLN A 173 -7.47 -0.87 13.02
N CYS A 174 -6.56 -0.78 12.05
CA CYS A 174 -6.49 0.34 11.11
C CYS A 174 -7.82 0.55 10.37
N LEU A 175 -8.43 -0.52 9.83
CA LEU A 175 -9.72 -0.41 9.13
C LEU A 175 -10.83 0.07 10.07
N ARG A 176 -10.83 -0.36 11.33
CA ARG A 176 -11.79 0.09 12.35
C ARG A 176 -11.66 1.58 12.59
N GLU A 177 -10.44 2.06 12.83
CA GLU A 177 -10.17 3.45 13.20
C GLU A 177 -10.37 4.43 12.03
N ILE A 178 -10.01 4.02 10.85
CA ILE A 178 -10.28 4.79 9.64
C ILE A 178 -11.79 4.81 9.34
N GLY A 179 -12.52 3.75 9.72
CA GLY A 179 -13.96 3.64 9.53
C GLY A 179 -14.34 3.07 8.18
N VAL A 180 -13.52 2.16 7.63
CA VAL A 180 -13.90 1.37 6.45
C VAL A 180 -14.72 0.17 6.93
N ASP A 181 -15.96 0.08 6.46
CA ASP A 181 -16.93 -0.93 6.88
C ASP A 181 -17.71 -1.56 5.72
N THR A 182 -17.30 -1.31 4.49
CA THR A 182 -18.02 -1.74 3.29
C THR A 182 -17.08 -2.22 2.18
N GLY A 183 -16.12 -3.06 2.52
CA GLY A 183 -15.36 -3.68 1.45
C GLY A 183 -13.88 -3.89 1.70
N GLY A 184 -13.14 -4.03 0.59
CA GLY A 184 -11.72 -4.32 0.58
C GLY A 184 -10.84 -3.09 0.77
N SER A 185 -9.74 -3.31 1.45
CA SER A 185 -8.68 -2.33 1.66
C SER A 185 -7.32 -3.01 1.61
N ASN A 186 -6.34 -2.25 1.15
CA ASN A 186 -4.94 -2.64 1.17
C ASN A 186 -4.23 -1.88 2.28
N VAL A 187 -3.51 -2.58 3.15
CA VAL A 187 -2.71 -2.01 4.23
C VAL A 187 -1.26 -2.36 4.00
N GLN A 188 -0.40 -1.35 3.94
CA GLN A 188 1.02 -1.50 3.63
C GLN A 188 1.88 -1.33 4.88
N PHE A 189 2.90 -2.18 5.00
CA PHE A 189 3.83 -2.23 6.10
C PHE A 189 5.27 -2.21 5.61
N ALA A 190 6.14 -1.55 6.38
CA ALA A 190 7.58 -1.68 6.23
C ALA A 190 8.19 -2.40 7.43
N VAL A 191 9.19 -3.25 7.16
CA VAL A 191 9.96 -3.96 8.18
C VAL A 191 11.43 -3.68 7.97
N ASN A 192 12.07 -3.13 8.99
CA ASN A 192 13.52 -2.93 8.97
C ASN A 192 14.21 -4.30 8.97
N PRO A 193 15.05 -4.62 7.97
CA PRO A 193 15.66 -5.95 7.84
C PRO A 193 16.68 -6.27 8.96
N GLU A 194 17.24 -5.25 9.62
CA GLU A 194 18.25 -5.43 10.66
C GLU A 194 17.60 -5.55 12.05
N SER A 195 16.69 -4.64 12.38
CA SER A 195 16.10 -4.56 13.73
C SER A 195 14.77 -5.30 13.87
N GLY A 196 14.11 -5.66 12.76
CA GLY A 196 12.75 -6.20 12.76
C GLY A 196 11.66 -5.17 13.15
N ARG A 197 12.02 -3.88 13.25
CA ARG A 197 11.05 -2.81 13.51
C ARG A 197 10.02 -2.77 12.40
N THR A 198 8.75 -2.93 12.77
CA THR A 198 7.62 -2.93 11.85
C THR A 198 6.83 -1.65 12.00
N ILE A 199 6.46 -1.03 10.90
CA ILE A 199 5.59 0.16 10.88
C ILE A 199 4.53 0.03 9.80
N ILE A 200 3.41 0.72 10.00
CA ILE A 200 2.39 0.91 8.97
C ILE A 200 2.75 2.14 8.12
N ILE A 201 2.62 2.01 6.79
CA ILE A 201 2.95 3.09 5.84
C ILE A 201 1.70 3.85 5.46
N GLU A 202 0.73 3.12 4.92
CA GLU A 202 -0.53 3.69 4.44
C GLU A 202 -1.63 2.62 4.36
N MET A 203 -2.85 3.09 4.20
CA MET A 203 -4.00 2.25 3.91
C MET A 203 -4.81 2.86 2.76
N ASN A 204 -5.16 2.02 1.80
CA ASN A 204 -6.02 2.39 0.69
C ASN A 204 -7.46 1.94 0.98
N PRO A 205 -8.42 2.88 1.22
CA PRO A 205 -9.80 2.55 1.62
C PRO A 205 -10.65 2.14 0.41
N ARG A 206 -10.12 1.33 -0.46
CA ARG A 206 -10.74 0.90 -1.72
C ARG A 206 -10.08 -0.35 -2.27
N VAL A 207 -10.77 -1.04 -3.17
CA VAL A 207 -10.16 -2.09 -3.99
C VAL A 207 -9.04 -1.51 -4.84
N SER A 208 -7.91 -2.18 -4.87
CA SER A 208 -6.66 -1.76 -5.52
C SER A 208 -6.19 -2.80 -6.54
N ARG A 209 -5.00 -2.58 -7.14
CA ARG A 209 -4.34 -3.60 -7.96
C ARG A 209 -3.93 -4.80 -7.13
N SER A 210 -3.44 -4.59 -5.92
CA SER A 210 -3.10 -5.65 -4.98
C SER A 210 -4.33 -6.50 -4.64
N SER A 211 -5.52 -5.87 -4.54
CA SER A 211 -6.79 -6.62 -4.37
C SER A 211 -7.09 -7.52 -5.58
N ALA A 212 -6.79 -7.07 -6.80
CA ALA A 212 -6.93 -7.90 -8.00
C ALA A 212 -5.95 -9.06 -8.00
N LEU A 213 -4.70 -8.82 -7.60
CA LEU A 213 -3.69 -9.86 -7.41
C LEU A 213 -4.14 -10.87 -6.36
N ALA A 214 -4.55 -10.40 -5.17
CA ALA A 214 -5.03 -11.26 -4.09
C ALA A 214 -6.26 -12.08 -4.50
N SER A 215 -7.20 -11.48 -5.25
CA SER A 215 -8.36 -12.20 -5.78
C SER A 215 -7.96 -13.33 -6.73
N LYS A 216 -7.01 -13.08 -7.63
CA LYS A 216 -6.50 -14.11 -8.54
C LYS A 216 -5.69 -15.18 -7.79
N ALA A 217 -4.89 -14.77 -6.80
CA ALA A 217 -4.07 -15.67 -6.02
C ALA A 217 -4.90 -16.64 -5.17
N THR A 218 -5.96 -16.13 -4.54
CA THR A 218 -6.76 -16.92 -3.58
C THR A 218 -8.05 -17.49 -4.16
N GLY A 219 -8.49 -16.98 -5.32
CA GLY A 219 -9.82 -17.26 -5.85
C GLY A 219 -10.95 -16.49 -5.15
N PHE A 220 -10.67 -15.75 -4.07
CA PHE A 220 -11.66 -14.95 -3.34
C PHE A 220 -12.01 -13.68 -4.12
N PRO A 221 -13.28 -13.49 -4.55
CA PRO A 221 -13.65 -12.41 -5.45
C PRO A 221 -13.88 -11.09 -4.69
N ILE A 222 -12.80 -10.41 -4.26
CA ILE A 222 -12.85 -9.22 -3.39
C ILE A 222 -13.80 -8.15 -3.95
N ALA A 223 -13.74 -7.85 -5.24
CA ALA A 223 -14.59 -6.80 -5.84
C ALA A 223 -16.09 -7.15 -5.79
N LYS A 224 -16.44 -8.43 -6.05
CA LYS A 224 -17.82 -8.93 -5.95
C LYS A 224 -18.33 -8.86 -4.51
N ILE A 225 -17.51 -9.29 -3.55
CA ILE A 225 -17.85 -9.23 -2.14
C ILE A 225 -17.99 -7.78 -1.69
N ALA A 226 -17.03 -6.91 -2.01
CA ALA A 226 -17.09 -5.48 -1.69
C ALA A 226 -18.36 -4.81 -2.24
N ALA A 227 -18.80 -5.15 -3.46
CA ALA A 227 -20.03 -4.64 -4.03
C ALA A 227 -21.28 -5.08 -3.22
N LYS A 228 -21.32 -6.32 -2.74
CA LYS A 228 -22.40 -6.82 -1.87
C LYS A 228 -22.40 -6.13 -0.51
N LEU A 229 -21.21 -5.97 0.10
CA LEU A 229 -21.08 -5.26 1.38
C LEU A 229 -21.54 -3.80 1.25
N ALA A 230 -21.23 -3.14 0.14
CA ALA A 230 -21.61 -1.76 -0.12
C ALA A 230 -23.14 -1.55 -0.21
N VAL A 231 -23.90 -2.58 -0.54
CA VAL A 231 -25.38 -2.53 -0.57
C VAL A 231 -26.03 -3.14 0.67
N GLY A 232 -25.22 -3.49 1.71
CA GLY A 232 -25.72 -3.80 3.04
C GLY A 232 -25.67 -5.27 3.47
N PHE A 233 -25.16 -6.17 2.63
CA PHE A 233 -24.84 -7.54 3.07
C PHE A 233 -23.66 -7.55 4.04
N THR A 234 -23.56 -8.61 4.82
CA THR A 234 -22.42 -8.86 5.72
C THR A 234 -21.67 -10.13 5.29
N LEU A 235 -20.42 -10.28 5.73
CA LEU A 235 -19.57 -11.40 5.33
C LEU A 235 -20.14 -12.77 5.73
N ASP A 236 -20.89 -12.83 6.82
CA ASP A 236 -21.57 -14.01 7.33
C ASP A 236 -22.90 -14.32 6.60
N GLU A 237 -23.37 -13.43 5.73
CA GLU A 237 -24.56 -13.60 4.87
C GLU A 237 -24.21 -13.96 3.43
N ILE A 238 -22.95 -13.78 3.03
CA ILE A 238 -22.52 -14.02 1.65
C ILE A 238 -21.89 -15.40 1.54
N PRO A 239 -22.40 -16.29 0.67
CA PRO A 239 -21.76 -17.57 0.40
C PRO A 239 -20.34 -17.40 -0.17
N ASN A 240 -19.44 -18.26 0.25
CA ASN A 240 -18.07 -18.32 -0.29
C ASN A 240 -18.08 -18.96 -1.67
N ASP A 241 -17.65 -18.20 -2.68
CA ASP A 241 -17.65 -18.67 -4.08
C ASP A 241 -16.67 -19.84 -4.33
N ILE A 242 -15.66 -20.01 -3.46
CA ILE A 242 -14.64 -21.05 -3.62
C ILE A 242 -15.15 -22.39 -3.06
N THR A 243 -15.59 -22.37 -1.81
CA THR A 243 -16.01 -23.60 -1.12
C THR A 243 -17.47 -23.98 -1.41
N GLN A 244 -18.32 -22.99 -1.68
CA GLN A 244 -19.77 -23.09 -1.82
C GLN A 244 -20.50 -23.67 -0.60
N GLU A 245 -19.77 -24.02 0.44
CA GLU A 245 -20.28 -24.61 1.69
C GLU A 245 -20.15 -23.67 2.89
N THR A 246 -19.13 -22.79 2.87
CA THR A 246 -18.87 -21.83 3.94
C THR A 246 -19.33 -20.43 3.55
N MET A 247 -19.27 -19.51 4.51
CA MET A 247 -19.55 -18.09 4.26
C MET A 247 -18.28 -17.31 3.92
N ALA A 248 -18.44 -16.12 3.34
CA ALA A 248 -17.32 -15.25 2.99
C ALA A 248 -16.57 -14.68 4.21
N SER A 249 -17.07 -14.93 5.43
CA SER A 249 -16.41 -14.61 6.69
C SER A 249 -15.24 -15.51 7.04
N PHE A 250 -15.02 -16.61 6.30
CA PHE A 250 -13.86 -17.48 6.47
C PHE A 250 -12.69 -16.99 5.62
N GLU A 251 -11.53 -16.84 6.25
CA GLU A 251 -10.31 -16.42 5.56
C GLU A 251 -9.85 -17.49 4.55
N PRO A 252 -9.47 -17.09 3.32
CA PRO A 252 -8.89 -18.03 2.36
C PRO A 252 -7.58 -18.62 2.89
N SER A 253 -7.38 -19.90 2.60
CA SER A 253 -6.12 -20.60 2.86
C SER A 253 -5.64 -21.22 1.56
N ILE A 254 -4.37 -21.01 1.21
CA ILE A 254 -3.75 -21.54 0.01
C ILE A 254 -2.51 -22.35 0.36
N ASP A 255 -2.31 -23.47 -0.33
CA ASP A 255 -1.17 -24.38 -0.18
C ASP A 255 -0.19 -24.32 -1.37
N TYR A 256 -0.22 -23.21 -2.09
CA TYR A 256 0.63 -22.90 -3.24
C TYR A 256 1.16 -21.46 -3.14
N VAL A 257 2.11 -21.15 -3.98
CA VAL A 257 2.73 -19.81 -4.05
C VAL A 257 2.42 -19.16 -5.39
N VAL A 258 2.05 -17.91 -5.34
CA VAL A 258 1.77 -17.08 -6.52
C VAL A 258 2.80 -15.98 -6.62
N THR A 259 3.47 -15.88 -7.77
CA THR A 259 4.43 -14.80 -8.05
C THR A 259 3.91 -13.93 -9.18
N LYS A 260 3.91 -12.60 -8.97
CA LYS A 260 3.65 -11.58 -9.98
C LYS A 260 4.99 -10.97 -10.41
N ILE A 261 5.23 -10.84 -11.71
CA ILE A 261 6.35 -10.09 -12.27
C ILE A 261 5.80 -8.98 -13.18
N PRO A 262 6.21 -7.72 -12.99
CA PRO A 262 5.79 -6.62 -13.84
C PRO A 262 6.43 -6.72 -15.23
N ARG A 263 5.75 -6.20 -16.23
CA ARG A 263 6.23 -6.02 -17.61
C ARG A 263 6.59 -4.58 -17.84
N PHE A 264 7.77 -4.35 -18.38
CA PHE A 264 8.26 -3.04 -18.80
C PHE A 264 8.42 -2.99 -20.33
N ASP A 265 8.30 -1.80 -20.89
CA ASP A 265 8.38 -1.55 -22.34
C ASP A 265 9.29 -0.33 -22.61
N PHE A 266 10.42 -0.25 -21.89
CA PHE A 266 11.36 0.88 -21.98
C PHE A 266 11.84 1.15 -23.40
N GLU A 267 11.89 0.11 -24.25
CA GLU A 267 12.21 0.23 -25.67
C GLU A 267 11.29 1.19 -26.43
N LYS A 268 10.01 1.30 -25.98
CA LYS A 268 9.02 2.21 -26.58
C LYS A 268 9.06 3.61 -25.99
N PHE A 269 9.80 3.81 -24.90
CA PHE A 269 9.91 5.08 -24.18
C PHE A 269 11.38 5.51 -24.08
N PRO A 270 11.99 6.00 -25.18
CA PRO A 270 13.43 6.30 -25.23
C PRO A 270 13.88 7.39 -24.24
N SER A 271 12.95 8.18 -23.71
CA SER A 271 13.22 9.20 -22.69
C SER A 271 13.30 8.64 -21.25
N SER A 272 12.96 7.37 -21.07
CA SER A 272 13.10 6.70 -19.78
C SER A 272 14.53 6.19 -19.61
N ASP A 273 15.10 6.41 -18.42
CA ASP A 273 16.42 5.88 -18.06
C ASP A 273 16.40 4.38 -17.71
N GLY A 274 15.20 3.79 -17.62
CA GLY A 274 15.00 2.39 -17.23
C GLY A 274 15.33 2.08 -15.76
N ILE A 275 15.48 3.11 -14.95
CA ILE A 275 15.75 2.97 -13.52
C ILE A 275 14.42 2.96 -12.76
N LEU A 276 14.18 1.89 -11.98
CA LEU A 276 12.99 1.77 -11.16
C LEU A 276 13.09 2.70 -9.94
N GLY A 277 11.96 3.29 -9.57
CA GLY A 277 11.87 4.23 -8.47
C GLY A 277 10.45 4.32 -7.90
N VAL A 278 10.15 5.44 -7.27
CA VAL A 278 8.85 5.67 -6.61
C VAL A 278 7.68 5.93 -7.56
N GLN A 279 7.96 6.12 -8.85
CA GLN A 279 6.93 6.29 -9.88
C GLN A 279 6.78 4.99 -10.67
N MET A 280 5.54 4.57 -10.86
CA MET A 280 5.22 3.35 -11.60
C MET A 280 5.55 3.49 -13.09
N GLN A 281 6.32 2.54 -13.63
CA GLN A 281 6.77 2.49 -15.03
C GLN A 281 6.28 1.22 -15.75
N SER A 282 5.77 0.22 -15.03
CA SER A 282 5.27 -1.01 -15.63
C SER A 282 4.03 -0.78 -16.48
N VAL A 283 3.94 -1.48 -17.61
CA VAL A 283 2.82 -1.42 -18.56
C VAL A 283 1.89 -2.62 -18.46
N GLY A 284 2.28 -3.66 -17.75
CA GLY A 284 1.53 -4.88 -17.54
C GLY A 284 2.18 -5.76 -16.50
N GLU A 285 1.63 -6.96 -16.32
CA GLU A 285 2.15 -7.92 -15.36
C GLU A 285 1.79 -9.35 -15.78
N VAL A 286 2.56 -10.31 -15.35
CA VAL A 286 2.25 -11.73 -15.42
C VAL A 286 2.13 -12.29 -14.01
N MET A 287 1.36 -13.36 -13.87
CA MET A 287 1.18 -14.07 -12.62
C MET A 287 1.30 -15.57 -12.85
N ALA A 288 2.06 -16.25 -12.01
CA ALA A 288 2.24 -17.69 -12.10
C ALA A 288 2.09 -18.35 -10.74
N ILE A 289 1.57 -19.58 -10.76
CA ILE A 289 1.31 -20.41 -9.58
C ILE A 289 2.29 -21.58 -9.59
N GLY A 290 2.88 -21.86 -8.43
CA GLY A 290 3.74 -23.01 -8.19
C GLY A 290 3.56 -23.57 -6.79
N ARG A 291 4.05 -24.77 -6.55
CA ARG A 291 4.04 -25.36 -5.20
C ARG A 291 5.04 -24.66 -4.27
N THR A 292 6.06 -24.05 -4.83
CA THR A 292 7.10 -23.33 -4.12
C THR A 292 7.37 -21.99 -4.81
N PHE A 293 7.96 -21.06 -4.09
CA PHE A 293 8.41 -19.77 -4.67
C PHE A 293 9.35 -19.99 -5.86
N ARG A 294 10.29 -20.93 -5.75
CA ARG A 294 11.22 -21.26 -6.82
C ARG A 294 10.50 -21.70 -8.11
N GLU A 295 9.44 -22.49 -7.99
CA GLU A 295 8.65 -22.91 -9.14
C GLU A 295 7.84 -21.75 -9.72
N SER A 296 7.12 -21.01 -8.88
CA SER A 296 6.24 -19.93 -9.32
C SER A 296 7.01 -18.80 -10.00
N ILE A 297 8.17 -18.40 -9.48
CA ILE A 297 8.98 -17.32 -10.07
C ILE A 297 9.56 -17.73 -11.44
N GLN A 298 10.03 -18.98 -11.58
CA GLN A 298 10.53 -19.49 -12.88
C GLN A 298 9.41 -19.51 -13.94
N LYS A 299 8.21 -19.96 -13.57
CA LYS A 299 7.03 -19.91 -14.43
C LYS A 299 6.67 -18.48 -14.81
N ALA A 300 6.73 -17.52 -13.86
CA ALA A 300 6.42 -16.12 -14.11
C ALA A 300 7.41 -15.51 -15.12
N PHE A 301 8.70 -15.80 -15.01
CA PHE A 301 9.68 -15.34 -16.02
C PHE A 301 9.36 -15.84 -17.42
N ARG A 302 9.02 -17.11 -17.59
CA ARG A 302 8.60 -17.64 -18.89
C ARG A 302 7.35 -16.95 -19.44
N SER A 303 6.41 -16.63 -18.54
CA SER A 303 5.14 -16.01 -18.91
C SER A 303 5.27 -14.55 -19.35
N LEU A 304 6.42 -13.90 -19.10
CA LEU A 304 6.70 -12.55 -19.60
C LEU A 304 6.84 -12.49 -21.12
N GLU A 305 7.16 -13.62 -21.77
CA GLU A 305 7.36 -13.72 -23.22
C GLU A 305 8.44 -12.75 -23.77
N VAL A 306 9.52 -12.59 -22.99
CA VAL A 306 10.68 -11.75 -23.32
C VAL A 306 11.90 -12.58 -23.75
N GLY A 307 11.68 -13.83 -24.16
CA GLY A 307 12.75 -14.74 -24.59
C GLY A 307 13.54 -15.38 -23.44
N LEU A 308 13.03 -15.33 -22.21
CA LEU A 308 13.61 -15.98 -21.04
C LEU A 308 12.84 -17.25 -20.70
N ASN A 309 13.55 -18.34 -20.40
CA ASN A 309 12.95 -19.61 -19.94
C ASN A 309 12.92 -19.74 -18.41
N GLY A 310 13.47 -18.76 -17.71
CA GLY A 310 13.62 -18.67 -16.27
C GLY A 310 14.78 -17.75 -15.90
N PHE A 311 15.40 -17.98 -14.75
CA PHE A 311 16.65 -17.31 -14.36
C PHE A 311 17.82 -17.89 -15.18
N GLU A 312 18.03 -17.34 -16.34
CA GLU A 312 19.15 -17.67 -17.23
C GLU A 312 20.07 -16.45 -17.37
N PRO A 313 21.40 -16.66 -17.43
CA PRO A 313 22.31 -15.58 -17.77
C PRO A 313 21.95 -15.01 -19.15
N LYS A 314 21.81 -13.71 -19.25
CA LYS A 314 21.68 -13.04 -20.55
C LYS A 314 23.00 -13.24 -21.32
N LYS A 315 22.94 -13.89 -22.48
CA LYS A 315 24.07 -14.01 -23.40
C LYS A 315 24.38 -12.66 -24.02
#